data_063b613f5194867ef4e300a929c84903
#
_entry.id   063b613f5194867ef4e300a929c84903
#
_cell.length_a   1.000
_cell.length_b   1.000
_cell.length_c   1.000
_cell.angle_alpha   90.00
_cell.angle_beta   90.00
_cell.angle_gamma   90.00
#
_symmetry.space_group_name_H-M   'P 1'
#
loop_
_entity.id
_entity.type
_entity.pdbx_description
1 polymer ?
#
loop_
_entity_poly.entity_id
_entity_poly.type
_entity_poly.pdbx_seq_one_letter_code
_entity_poly.pdbx_strand_id
1 'polypeptide(L)'
;KAPSRVIAIWQGPIETLLALGLGDRIVAATGVPSPEFLRADLRGDYEKILYRSFDSLTKESALAMEPDFIITSWESAFSEKQLGTTSFWHQRKVKTYIGEIPVSMAGNRTLEHEYKVILDLGKIFRVEKRAEKIVNGMKSRMEDLQEQANAKQEKPSVMIVQYMGNKLVNWGDEYLQADMVRKLGGRLLLHTKGQITEEEILYQQPDVIFLMINEWDYAHKENILNAFMNNPSLNSLSCIQQQRVYLLPLYEGQYSGVRTAEGLEHVAKGLYHDIR
;
A
#
# COMPACT_ATOMS: atom_id res chain seq x y z
N LYS A 1 27.00 -11.00 -4.36
CA LYS A 1 26.78 -10.05 -5.46
C LYS A 1 25.37 -9.48 -5.32
N ALA A 2 25.19 -8.17 -5.47
CA ALA A 2 23.86 -7.57 -5.52
C ALA A 2 23.10 -8.06 -6.75
N PRO A 3 21.76 -8.19 -6.66
CA PRO A 3 20.94 -8.56 -7.82
C PRO A 3 21.09 -7.56 -8.97
N SER A 4 20.98 -8.06 -10.19
CA SER A 4 21.18 -7.28 -11.41
C SER A 4 20.06 -7.44 -12.44
N ARG A 5 19.21 -8.45 -12.30
CA ARG A 5 18.07 -8.75 -13.17
C ARG A 5 16.84 -9.01 -12.31
N VAL A 6 16.12 -7.94 -12.03
CA VAL A 6 15.01 -7.95 -11.04
C VAL A 6 13.67 -7.97 -11.77
N ILE A 7 12.81 -8.88 -11.38
CA ILE A 7 11.37 -8.79 -11.65
C ILE A 7 10.71 -8.16 -10.41
N ALA A 8 10.06 -7.02 -10.61
CA ALA A 8 9.33 -6.31 -9.56
C ALA A 8 7.82 -6.37 -9.83
N ILE A 9 7.06 -6.84 -8.84
CA ILE A 9 5.64 -7.08 -8.96
C ILE A 9 4.90 -6.24 -7.94
N TRP A 10 3.90 -5.52 -8.40
CA TRP A 10 3.10 -4.53 -7.71
C TRP A 10 3.80 -3.20 -7.46
N GLN A 11 3.00 -2.17 -7.31
CA GLN A 11 3.44 -0.77 -7.28
C GLN A 11 4.40 -0.48 -6.12
N GLY A 12 4.14 -0.98 -4.91
CA GLY A 12 4.98 -0.73 -3.75
C GLY A 12 6.45 -1.15 -3.94
N PRO A 13 6.74 -2.41 -4.32
CA PRO A 13 8.10 -2.86 -4.65
C PRO A 13 8.72 -2.08 -5.81
N ILE A 14 7.96 -1.80 -6.88
CA ILE A 14 8.46 -1.06 -8.04
C ILE A 14 8.91 0.34 -7.62
N GLU A 15 8.05 1.12 -6.98
CA GLU A 15 8.37 2.48 -6.56
C GLU A 15 9.49 2.51 -5.52
N THR A 16 9.56 1.51 -4.64
CA THR A 16 10.65 1.42 -3.65
C THR A 16 12.01 1.18 -4.33
N LEU A 17 12.08 0.27 -5.31
CA LEU A 17 13.32 0.05 -6.08
C LEU A 17 13.71 1.28 -6.89
N LEU A 18 12.75 1.96 -7.52
CA LEU A 18 13.01 3.20 -8.26
C LEU A 18 13.52 4.30 -7.34
N ALA A 19 12.91 4.49 -6.17
CA ALA A 19 13.35 5.47 -5.18
C ALA A 19 14.76 5.16 -4.63
N LEU A 20 15.13 3.88 -4.55
CA LEU A 20 16.49 3.43 -4.23
C LEU A 20 17.47 3.62 -5.37
N GLY A 21 17.03 4.08 -6.56
CA GLY A 21 17.88 4.29 -7.74
C GLY A 21 18.28 3.01 -8.47
N LEU A 22 17.43 2.01 -8.42
CA LEU A 22 17.68 0.67 -8.95
C LEU A 22 16.89 0.38 -10.24
N GLY A 23 16.38 1.41 -10.91
CA GLY A 23 15.57 1.25 -12.12
C GLY A 23 16.28 0.49 -13.24
N ASP A 24 17.59 0.67 -13.40
CA ASP A 24 18.45 -0.04 -14.34
C ASP A 24 18.59 -1.55 -14.06
N ARG A 25 18.23 -1.99 -12.85
CA ARG A 25 18.21 -3.40 -12.45
C ARG A 25 16.90 -4.09 -12.74
N ILE A 26 15.81 -3.35 -12.98
CA ILE A 26 14.47 -3.90 -13.20
C ILE A 26 14.35 -4.33 -14.67
N VAL A 27 14.25 -5.63 -14.90
CA VAL A 27 14.03 -6.19 -16.26
C VAL A 27 12.53 -6.29 -16.58
N ALA A 28 11.67 -6.41 -15.55
CA ALA A 28 10.23 -6.41 -15.70
C ALA A 28 9.55 -5.79 -14.48
N ALA A 29 8.54 -4.98 -14.74
CA ALA A 29 7.65 -4.37 -13.75
C ALA A 29 6.19 -4.68 -14.10
N THR A 30 5.45 -5.31 -13.19
CA THR A 30 4.04 -5.65 -13.40
C THR A 30 3.16 -5.22 -12.24
N GLY A 31 1.86 -4.98 -12.53
CA GLY A 31 0.89 -4.60 -11.50
C GLY A 31 0.70 -3.10 -11.31
N VAL A 32 1.22 -2.26 -12.22
CA VAL A 32 0.92 -0.82 -12.28
C VAL A 32 -0.07 -0.57 -13.42
N PRO A 33 -1.30 -0.14 -13.13
CA PRO A 33 -2.33 0.03 -14.17
C PRO A 33 -1.98 1.14 -15.17
N SER A 34 -1.39 2.23 -14.70
CA SER A 34 -0.95 3.35 -15.54
C SER A 34 0.17 4.12 -14.83
N PRO A 35 1.16 4.66 -15.57
CA PRO A 35 2.24 5.47 -15.00
C PRO A 35 1.76 6.69 -14.20
N GLU A 36 0.58 7.20 -14.47
CA GLU A 36 0.00 8.35 -13.75
C GLU A 36 -0.24 8.08 -12.25
N PHE A 37 -0.40 6.80 -11.85
CA PHE A 37 -0.57 6.42 -10.44
C PHE A 37 0.75 6.33 -9.68
N LEU A 38 1.88 6.34 -10.39
CA LEU A 38 3.20 6.39 -9.77
C LEU A 38 3.51 7.80 -9.25
N ARG A 39 4.35 7.86 -8.24
CA ARG A 39 4.93 9.12 -7.76
C ARG A 39 5.63 9.85 -8.90
N ALA A 40 5.35 11.13 -9.05
CA ALA A 40 5.72 11.91 -10.25
C ALA A 40 7.23 11.87 -10.56
N ASP A 41 8.07 11.91 -9.52
CA ASP A 41 9.53 11.88 -9.64
C ASP A 41 10.10 10.51 -10.09
N LEU A 42 9.29 9.45 -10.03
CA LEU A 42 9.72 8.08 -10.40
C LEU A 42 9.24 7.66 -11.79
N ARG A 43 8.31 8.40 -12.40
CA ARG A 43 7.70 8.03 -13.70
C ARG A 43 8.72 7.89 -14.81
N GLY A 44 9.65 8.85 -14.90
CA GLY A 44 10.68 8.84 -15.95
C GLY A 44 11.61 7.63 -15.87
N ASP A 45 11.93 7.16 -14.68
CA ASP A 45 12.73 5.95 -14.51
C ASP A 45 11.91 4.68 -14.74
N TYR A 46 10.65 4.68 -14.34
CA TYR A 46 9.72 3.58 -14.66
C TYR A 46 9.57 3.38 -16.17
N GLU A 47 9.43 4.46 -16.94
CA GLU A 47 9.27 4.41 -18.39
C GLU A 47 10.46 3.82 -19.14
N LYS A 48 11.64 3.82 -18.54
CA LYS A 48 12.87 3.20 -19.09
C LYS A 48 12.91 1.67 -18.93
N ILE A 49 12.05 1.08 -18.07
CA ILE A 49 12.00 -0.36 -17.88
C ILE A 49 11.47 -1.01 -19.16
N LEU A 50 12.19 -2.00 -19.67
CA LEU A 50 11.91 -2.60 -20.98
C LEU A 50 10.57 -3.33 -21.03
N TYR A 51 10.25 -4.09 -19.99
CA TYR A 51 8.97 -4.79 -19.90
C TYR A 51 8.11 -4.19 -18.79
N ARG A 52 6.97 -3.66 -19.16
CA ARG A 52 5.97 -3.11 -18.24
C ARG A 52 4.59 -3.63 -18.62
N SER A 53 3.84 -4.12 -17.65
CA SER A 53 2.46 -4.58 -17.85
C SER A 53 1.66 -4.42 -16.56
N PHE A 54 0.36 -4.21 -16.69
CA PHE A 54 -0.54 -4.38 -15.56
C PHE A 54 -0.76 -5.87 -15.25
N ASP A 55 -0.85 -6.69 -16.28
CA ASP A 55 -1.09 -8.12 -16.15
C ASP A 55 0.11 -8.84 -15.52
N SER A 56 -0.19 -9.84 -14.72
CA SER A 56 0.82 -10.70 -14.10
C SER A 56 1.62 -11.49 -15.14
N LEU A 57 2.91 -11.69 -14.85
CA LEU A 57 3.75 -12.59 -15.63
C LEU A 57 3.37 -14.05 -15.38
N THR A 58 3.45 -14.85 -16.44
CA THR A 58 3.48 -16.31 -16.30
C THR A 58 4.87 -16.77 -15.88
N LYS A 59 4.95 -17.99 -15.37
CA LYS A 59 6.23 -18.64 -15.03
C LYS A 59 7.19 -18.69 -16.22
N GLU A 60 6.69 -19.02 -17.40
CA GLU A 60 7.45 -19.11 -18.65
C GLU A 60 7.99 -17.74 -19.08
N SER A 61 7.14 -16.71 -19.06
CA SER A 61 7.55 -15.34 -19.39
C SER A 61 8.62 -14.82 -18.42
N ALA A 62 8.45 -15.11 -17.14
CA ALA A 62 9.43 -14.73 -16.12
C ALA A 62 10.77 -15.46 -16.30
N LEU A 63 10.77 -16.76 -16.63
CA LEU A 63 11.99 -17.52 -16.95
C LEU A 63 12.74 -16.95 -18.15
N ALA A 64 12.02 -16.56 -19.21
CA ALA A 64 12.61 -15.98 -20.41
C ALA A 64 13.35 -14.65 -20.13
N MET A 65 13.06 -13.99 -19.04
CA MET A 65 13.74 -12.76 -18.61
C MET A 65 15.02 -13.02 -17.81
N GLU A 66 15.32 -14.30 -17.52
CA GLU A 66 16.53 -14.71 -16.79
C GLU A 66 16.77 -13.90 -15.51
N PRO A 67 15.80 -13.81 -14.59
CA PRO A 67 15.96 -13.01 -13.37
C PRO A 67 16.97 -13.66 -12.41
N ASP A 68 17.65 -12.83 -11.62
CA ASP A 68 18.42 -13.28 -10.46
C ASP A 68 17.70 -12.95 -9.12
N PHE A 69 16.63 -12.13 -9.20
CA PHE A 69 15.83 -11.71 -8.05
C PHE A 69 14.38 -11.41 -8.46
N ILE A 70 13.42 -11.84 -7.63
CA ILE A 70 12.00 -11.54 -7.81
C ILE A 70 11.47 -10.93 -6.51
N ILE A 71 10.84 -9.78 -6.61
CA ILE A 71 10.20 -9.11 -5.47
C ILE A 71 8.72 -8.88 -5.73
N THR A 72 7.91 -9.14 -4.71
CA THR A 72 6.46 -8.90 -4.73
C THR A 72 5.97 -8.40 -3.38
N SER A 73 4.81 -7.73 -3.36
CA SER A 73 4.12 -7.38 -2.12
C SER A 73 3.43 -8.58 -1.47
N TRP A 74 2.91 -9.52 -2.24
CA TRP A 74 2.01 -10.58 -1.76
C TRP A 74 2.58 -11.97 -2.07
N GLU A 75 2.45 -12.89 -1.11
CA GLU A 75 2.87 -14.28 -1.28
C GLU A 75 2.12 -14.99 -2.42
N SER A 76 0.86 -14.61 -2.66
CA SER A 76 0.01 -15.23 -3.67
C SER A 76 0.56 -15.16 -5.11
N ALA A 77 1.49 -14.25 -5.40
CA ALA A 77 2.19 -14.20 -6.68
C ALA A 77 3.04 -15.47 -6.94
N PHE A 78 3.53 -16.11 -5.86
CA PHE A 78 4.29 -17.36 -5.95
C PHE A 78 3.39 -18.60 -5.83
N SER A 79 2.42 -18.70 -6.72
CA SER A 79 1.54 -19.88 -6.85
C SER A 79 1.81 -20.62 -8.15
N GLU A 80 1.47 -21.91 -8.19
CA GLU A 80 1.62 -22.72 -9.42
C GLU A 80 0.82 -22.17 -10.61
N LYS A 81 -0.23 -21.42 -10.34
CA LYS A 81 -1.07 -20.78 -11.37
C LYS A 81 -0.49 -19.49 -11.94
N GLN A 82 0.53 -18.93 -11.28
CA GLN A 82 1.18 -17.68 -11.70
C GLN A 82 2.68 -17.90 -11.93
N LEU A 83 3.52 -17.45 -11.01
CA LEU A 83 4.99 -17.52 -11.14
C LEU A 83 5.60 -18.87 -10.77
N GLY A 84 4.82 -19.83 -10.30
CA GLY A 84 5.37 -21.02 -9.64
C GLY A 84 5.78 -20.72 -8.20
N THR A 85 6.16 -21.73 -7.45
CA THR A 85 6.53 -21.60 -6.03
C THR A 85 7.87 -20.92 -5.83
N THR A 86 8.13 -20.37 -4.65
CA THR A 86 9.45 -19.85 -4.29
C THR A 86 10.54 -20.94 -4.39
N SER A 87 10.22 -22.19 -4.04
CA SER A 87 11.13 -23.33 -4.19
C SER A 87 11.56 -23.56 -5.64
N PHE A 88 10.65 -23.42 -6.60
CA PHE A 88 10.97 -23.51 -8.03
C PHE A 88 12.05 -22.50 -8.45
N TRP A 89 11.96 -21.26 -7.96
CA TRP A 89 12.94 -20.20 -8.24
C TRP A 89 14.27 -20.42 -7.51
N HIS A 90 14.22 -20.81 -6.24
CA HIS A 90 15.43 -21.08 -5.44
C HIS A 90 16.27 -22.21 -6.02
N GLN A 91 15.66 -23.27 -6.56
CA GLN A 91 16.37 -24.35 -7.27
C GLN A 91 17.14 -23.85 -8.50
N ARG A 92 16.69 -22.72 -9.08
CA ARG A 92 17.32 -22.03 -10.21
C ARG A 92 18.26 -20.90 -9.79
N LYS A 93 18.57 -20.82 -8.49
CA LYS A 93 19.41 -19.78 -7.88
C LYS A 93 18.84 -18.35 -7.99
N VAL A 94 17.57 -18.22 -8.30
CA VAL A 94 16.83 -16.94 -8.25
C VAL A 94 16.37 -16.71 -6.82
N LYS A 95 16.72 -15.56 -6.25
CA LYS A 95 16.28 -15.17 -4.89
C LYS A 95 14.91 -14.50 -4.96
N THR A 96 14.15 -14.67 -3.90
CA THR A 96 12.80 -14.07 -3.80
C THR A 96 12.69 -13.21 -2.55
N TYR A 97 11.92 -12.14 -2.63
CA TYR A 97 11.56 -11.30 -1.49
C TYR A 97 10.05 -11.02 -1.52
N ILE A 98 9.38 -11.26 -0.42
CA ILE A 98 7.95 -11.02 -0.26
C ILE A 98 7.79 -9.96 0.80
N GLY A 99 7.17 -8.82 0.44
CA GLY A 99 6.93 -7.72 1.38
C GLY A 99 5.86 -8.04 2.41
N GLU A 100 4.93 -8.93 2.08
CA GLU A 100 3.92 -9.43 3.02
C GLU A 100 4.56 -10.22 4.15
N ILE A 101 4.10 -9.96 5.37
CA ILE A 101 4.46 -10.78 6.53
C ILE A 101 3.28 -11.73 6.76
N PRO A 102 3.51 -13.05 6.75
CA PRO A 102 2.43 -14.00 7.04
C PRO A 102 1.79 -13.71 8.39
N VAL A 103 0.47 -13.69 8.43
CA VAL A 103 -0.33 -13.42 9.66
C VAL A 103 0.08 -14.34 10.81
N SER A 104 0.53 -15.56 10.49
CA SER A 104 1.03 -16.54 11.48
C SER A 104 2.35 -16.12 12.17
N MET A 105 3.09 -15.16 11.62
CA MET A 105 4.45 -14.84 12.10
C MET A 105 4.59 -13.45 12.71
N ALA A 106 3.66 -12.53 12.49
CA ALA A 106 4.00 -11.12 12.66
C ALA A 106 3.06 -10.29 13.51
N GLY A 107 1.90 -10.76 13.84
CA GLY A 107 0.90 -9.83 14.35
C GLY A 107 0.54 -8.76 13.30
N ASN A 108 0.27 -7.55 13.76
CA ASN A 108 -0.22 -6.47 12.90
C ASN A 108 0.88 -5.88 12.01
N ARG A 109 0.54 -5.56 10.76
CA ARG A 109 1.43 -4.81 9.88
C ARG A 109 1.51 -3.34 10.31
N THR A 110 2.72 -2.85 10.46
CA THR A 110 3.01 -1.52 10.99
C THR A 110 3.93 -0.72 10.10
N LEU A 111 4.09 0.57 10.38
CA LEU A 111 5.08 1.43 9.72
C LEU A 111 6.51 0.88 9.83
N GLU A 112 6.85 0.26 10.94
CA GLU A 112 8.16 -0.35 11.17
C GLU A 112 8.45 -1.48 10.17
N HIS A 113 7.42 -2.21 9.72
CA HIS A 113 7.55 -3.21 8.67
C HIS A 113 7.88 -2.56 7.32
N GLU A 114 7.24 -1.42 6.98
CA GLU A 114 7.55 -0.67 5.76
C GLU A 114 8.99 -0.17 5.77
N TYR A 115 9.44 0.40 6.91
CA TYR A 115 10.83 0.82 7.08
C TYR A 115 11.80 -0.34 6.93
N LYS A 116 11.47 -1.50 7.52
CA LYS A 116 12.28 -2.71 7.42
C LYS A 116 12.41 -3.18 5.98
N VAL A 117 11.33 -3.21 5.21
CA VAL A 117 11.37 -3.59 3.77
C VAL A 117 12.35 -2.70 3.01
N ILE A 118 12.27 -1.38 3.19
CA ILE A 118 13.17 -0.43 2.51
C ILE A 118 14.63 -0.66 2.92
N LEU A 119 14.89 -0.85 4.21
CA LEU A 119 16.25 -1.11 4.72
C LEU A 119 16.81 -2.46 4.28
N ASP A 120 15.99 -3.50 4.24
CA ASP A 120 16.39 -4.82 3.74
C ASP A 120 16.77 -4.75 2.25
N LEU A 121 15.98 -4.06 1.44
CA LEU A 121 16.32 -3.81 0.03
C LEU A 121 17.62 -3.00 -0.09
N GLY A 122 17.81 -2.00 0.78
CA GLY A 122 19.08 -1.27 0.87
C GLY A 122 20.29 -2.20 1.03
N LYS A 123 20.21 -3.17 1.96
CA LYS A 123 21.26 -4.17 2.20
C LYS A 123 21.43 -5.14 1.04
N ILE A 124 20.33 -5.69 0.51
CA ILE A 124 20.32 -6.64 -0.59
C ILE A 124 21.03 -6.04 -1.83
N PHE A 125 20.72 -4.78 -2.13
CA PHE A 125 21.24 -4.08 -3.31
C PHE A 125 22.49 -3.25 -3.04
N ARG A 126 23.00 -3.20 -1.80
CA ARG A 126 24.17 -2.42 -1.36
C ARG A 126 24.02 -0.92 -1.59
N VAL A 127 22.87 -0.40 -1.25
CA VAL A 127 22.49 1.03 -1.29
C VAL A 127 21.97 1.50 0.07
N GLU A 128 22.58 1.01 1.16
CA GLU A 128 22.14 1.21 2.55
C GLU A 128 21.97 2.69 2.89
N LYS A 129 22.93 3.53 2.54
CA LYS A 129 22.88 4.98 2.82
C LYS A 129 21.66 5.65 2.19
N ARG A 130 21.26 5.20 1.00
CA ARG A 130 20.07 5.73 0.32
C ARG A 130 18.79 5.26 1.01
N ALA A 131 18.74 3.99 1.38
CA ALA A 131 17.62 3.41 2.13
C ALA A 131 17.44 4.08 3.51
N GLU A 132 18.53 4.28 4.24
CA GLU A 132 18.53 4.99 5.53
C GLU A 132 18.03 6.43 5.39
N LYS A 133 18.48 7.17 4.35
CA LYS A 133 18.01 8.53 4.08
C LYS A 133 16.51 8.57 3.84
N ILE A 134 15.97 7.63 3.05
CA ILE A 134 14.53 7.54 2.78
C ILE A 134 13.78 7.25 4.08
N VAL A 135 14.18 6.23 4.83
CA VAL A 135 13.49 5.83 6.07
C VAL A 135 13.56 6.94 7.12
N ASN A 136 14.70 7.62 7.27
CA ASN A 136 14.83 8.73 8.21
C ASN A 136 13.91 9.90 7.82
N GLY A 137 13.78 10.20 6.53
CA GLY A 137 12.82 11.20 6.05
C GLY A 137 11.36 10.82 6.37
N MET A 138 11.01 9.54 6.16
CA MET A 138 9.66 9.04 6.50
C MET A 138 9.38 9.11 8.00
N LYS A 139 10.35 8.76 8.84
CA LYS A 139 10.23 8.84 10.31
C LYS A 139 10.06 10.28 10.78
N SER A 140 10.90 11.19 10.28
CA SER A 140 10.79 12.61 10.62
C SER A 140 9.42 13.17 10.23
N ARG A 141 8.93 12.80 9.05
CA ARG A 141 7.59 13.23 8.62
C ARG A 141 6.48 12.66 9.51
N MET A 142 6.61 11.39 9.93
CA MET A 142 5.67 10.77 10.87
C MET A 142 5.68 11.49 12.23
N GLU A 143 6.86 11.84 12.75
CA GLU A 143 7.00 12.57 13.99
C GLU A 143 6.33 13.94 13.91
N ASP A 144 6.55 14.69 12.84
CA ASP A 144 5.90 15.99 12.60
C ASP A 144 4.37 15.88 12.57
N LEU A 145 3.84 14.89 11.84
CA LEU A 145 2.40 14.66 11.75
C LEU A 145 1.81 14.23 13.09
N GLN A 146 2.54 13.41 13.84
CA GLN A 146 2.12 12.92 15.15
C GLN A 146 2.11 14.05 16.18
N GLU A 147 3.09 14.95 16.15
CA GLU A 147 3.11 16.14 17.01
C GLU A 147 1.88 17.03 16.76
N GLN A 148 1.59 17.30 15.48
CA GLN A 148 0.41 18.07 15.10
C GLN A 148 -0.89 17.36 15.52
N ALA A 149 -0.98 16.04 15.33
CA ALA A 149 -2.14 15.25 15.72
C ALA A 149 -2.33 15.20 17.25
N ASN A 150 -1.24 15.12 18.01
CA ASN A 150 -1.29 15.12 19.47
C ASN A 150 -1.78 16.44 20.05
N ALA A 151 -1.55 17.55 19.36
CA ALA A 151 -2.07 18.87 19.76
C ALA A 151 -3.58 18.98 19.56
N LYS A 152 -4.23 18.06 18.84
CA LYS A 152 -5.70 18.06 18.63
C LYS A 152 -6.40 17.49 19.85
N GLN A 153 -7.47 18.14 20.28
CA GLN A 153 -8.32 17.66 21.37
C GLN A 153 -9.21 16.50 20.93
N GLU A 154 -9.70 16.55 19.69
CA GLU A 154 -10.55 15.51 19.12
C GLU A 154 -9.73 14.30 18.68
N LYS A 155 -10.28 13.12 18.90
CA LYS A 155 -9.77 11.83 18.46
C LYS A 155 -10.83 11.15 17.62
N PRO A 156 -10.87 11.41 16.30
CA PRO A 156 -11.94 10.94 15.44
C PRO A 156 -12.11 9.42 15.46
N SER A 157 -13.36 8.97 15.47
CA SER A 157 -13.71 7.58 15.24
C SER A 157 -13.66 7.26 13.75
N VAL A 158 -13.11 6.11 13.40
CA VAL A 158 -12.72 5.80 12.01
C VAL A 158 -13.20 4.41 11.62
N MET A 159 -13.74 4.30 10.41
CA MET A 159 -13.86 3.03 9.70
C MET A 159 -13.00 3.05 8.43
N ILE A 160 -12.41 1.91 8.11
CA ILE A 160 -11.65 1.70 6.88
C ILE A 160 -12.38 0.63 6.08
N VAL A 161 -12.98 1.02 4.97
CA VAL A 161 -13.85 0.14 4.20
C VAL A 161 -13.42 0.04 2.74
N GLN A 162 -13.83 -1.02 2.07
CA GLN A 162 -13.55 -1.24 0.65
C GLN A 162 -14.69 -2.01 -0.01
N TYR A 163 -15.05 -1.63 -1.24
CA TYR A 163 -15.83 -2.50 -2.09
C TYR A 163 -14.96 -3.61 -2.69
N MET A 164 -15.32 -4.86 -2.46
CA MET A 164 -14.72 -6.04 -3.08
C MET A 164 -15.79 -6.73 -3.92
N GLY A 165 -15.85 -6.37 -5.19
CA GLY A 165 -17.01 -6.66 -6.03
C GLY A 165 -18.27 -5.96 -5.51
N ASN A 166 -19.31 -6.72 -5.23
CA ASN A 166 -20.58 -6.23 -4.64
C ASN A 166 -20.62 -6.29 -3.10
N LYS A 167 -19.49 -6.63 -2.46
CA LYS A 167 -19.42 -6.75 -1.00
C LYS A 167 -18.68 -5.56 -0.42
N LEU A 168 -19.17 -5.06 0.70
CA LEU A 168 -18.48 -4.08 1.52
C LEU A 168 -17.68 -4.80 2.60
N VAL A 169 -16.40 -4.47 2.72
CA VAL A 169 -15.46 -5.11 3.65
C VAL A 169 -14.86 -4.04 4.55
N ASN A 170 -14.82 -4.31 5.86
CA ASN A 170 -14.04 -3.53 6.81
C ASN A 170 -12.62 -4.08 6.91
N TRP A 171 -11.64 -3.18 6.99
CA TRP A 171 -10.24 -3.50 7.27
C TRP A 171 -9.95 -3.30 8.76
N GLY A 172 -9.32 -4.31 9.37
CA GLY A 172 -9.07 -4.36 10.81
C GLY A 172 -7.66 -3.94 11.22
N ASP A 173 -7.34 -4.21 12.48
CA ASP A 173 -6.12 -3.79 13.16
C ASP A 173 -4.82 -4.37 12.57
N GLU A 174 -4.92 -5.51 11.89
CA GLU A 174 -3.79 -6.25 11.33
C GLU A 174 -3.12 -5.58 10.13
N TYR A 175 -3.68 -4.48 9.62
CA TYR A 175 -3.23 -3.83 8.38
C TYR A 175 -2.56 -2.48 8.62
N LEU A 176 -1.68 -2.10 7.69
CA LEU A 176 -0.88 -0.88 7.75
C LEU A 176 -1.72 0.39 7.90
N GLN A 177 -2.82 0.52 7.17
CA GLN A 177 -3.69 1.69 7.24
C GLN A 177 -4.29 1.88 8.64
N ALA A 178 -4.53 0.80 9.36
CA ALA A 178 -4.99 0.85 10.75
C ALA A 178 -3.89 1.35 11.69
N ASP A 179 -2.64 0.94 11.46
CA ASP A 179 -1.50 1.46 12.21
C ASP A 179 -1.29 2.96 11.98
N MET A 180 -1.43 3.43 10.73
CA MET A 180 -1.41 4.86 10.39
C MET A 180 -2.47 5.65 11.19
N VAL A 181 -3.72 5.17 11.16
CA VAL A 181 -4.82 5.80 11.90
C VAL A 181 -4.52 5.88 13.38
N ARG A 182 -4.09 4.79 14.02
CA ARG A 182 -3.78 4.76 15.46
C ARG A 182 -2.63 5.67 15.84
N LYS A 183 -1.54 5.65 15.07
CA LYS A 183 -0.36 6.51 15.33
C LYS A 183 -0.67 7.99 15.22
N LEU A 184 -1.65 8.33 14.38
CA LEU A 184 -2.15 9.70 14.23
C LEU A 184 -3.33 10.02 15.16
N GLY A 185 -3.63 9.15 16.13
CA GLY A 185 -4.62 9.39 17.18
C GLY A 185 -6.07 9.15 16.77
N GLY A 186 -6.34 8.60 15.60
CA GLY A 186 -7.67 8.13 15.23
C GLY A 186 -8.03 6.83 15.97
N ARG A 187 -9.32 6.61 16.20
CA ARG A 187 -9.86 5.46 16.91
C ARG A 187 -10.68 4.58 15.97
N LEU A 188 -10.14 3.39 15.66
CA LEU A 188 -10.89 2.42 14.86
C LEU A 188 -12.13 1.92 15.59
N LEU A 189 -13.24 1.80 14.88
CA LEU A 189 -14.50 1.29 15.39
C LEU A 189 -14.64 -0.22 15.24
N LEU A 190 -14.08 -0.78 14.16
CA LEU A 190 -14.06 -2.22 13.91
C LEU A 190 -12.62 -2.71 13.78
N HIS A 191 -12.29 -3.72 14.58
CA HIS A 191 -10.91 -4.19 14.78
C HIS A 191 -10.54 -5.42 13.94
N THR A 192 -11.54 -6.06 13.31
CA THR A 192 -11.33 -7.30 12.54
C THR A 192 -11.74 -7.09 11.09
N LYS A 193 -10.94 -7.61 10.16
CA LYS A 193 -11.34 -7.64 8.75
C LYS A 193 -12.52 -8.56 8.55
N GLY A 194 -13.53 -8.09 7.85
CA GLY A 194 -14.71 -8.88 7.54
C GLY A 194 -15.70 -8.17 6.64
N GLN A 195 -16.63 -8.96 6.09
CA GLN A 195 -17.74 -8.38 5.36
C GLN A 195 -18.65 -7.66 6.35
N ILE A 196 -19.10 -6.48 5.98
CA ILE A 196 -20.01 -5.63 6.74
C ILE A 196 -21.21 -5.22 5.87
N THR A 197 -22.21 -4.65 6.51
CA THR A 197 -23.39 -4.06 5.84
C THR A 197 -23.42 -2.55 6.04
N GLU A 198 -24.28 -1.88 5.28
CA GLU A 198 -24.54 -0.44 5.44
C GLU A 198 -25.17 -0.14 6.80
N GLU A 199 -26.03 -1.03 7.29
CA GLU A 199 -26.65 -0.93 8.62
C GLU A 199 -25.58 -0.96 9.73
N GLU A 200 -24.50 -1.72 9.55
CA GLU A 200 -23.39 -1.75 10.51
C GLU A 200 -22.64 -0.43 10.52
N ILE A 201 -22.40 0.19 9.36
CA ILE A 201 -21.82 1.54 9.29
C ILE A 201 -22.72 2.56 9.98
N LEU A 202 -24.05 2.48 9.74
CA LEU A 202 -25.02 3.34 10.39
C LEU A 202 -25.04 3.15 11.91
N TYR A 203 -24.88 1.93 12.38
CA TYR A 203 -24.80 1.64 13.82
C TYR A 203 -23.53 2.21 14.46
N GLN A 204 -22.41 2.10 13.77
CA GLN A 204 -21.09 2.55 14.27
C GLN A 204 -20.93 4.08 14.31
N GLN A 205 -21.64 4.83 13.46
CA GLN A 205 -21.58 6.30 13.40
C GLN A 205 -20.13 6.85 13.34
N PRO A 206 -19.32 6.49 12.35
CA PRO A 206 -17.93 6.98 12.26
C PRO A 206 -17.87 8.49 12.00
N ASP A 207 -16.86 9.15 12.59
CA ASP A 207 -16.54 10.56 12.27
C ASP A 207 -15.85 10.67 10.91
N VAL A 208 -15.09 9.66 10.53
CA VAL A 208 -14.30 9.61 9.28
C VAL A 208 -14.37 8.20 8.69
N ILE A 209 -14.52 8.13 7.37
CA ILE A 209 -14.37 6.89 6.62
C ILE A 209 -13.21 7.03 5.64
N PHE A 210 -12.27 6.08 5.67
CA PHE A 210 -11.32 5.88 4.58
C PHE A 210 -11.82 4.76 3.66
N LEU A 211 -12.04 5.13 2.40
CA LEU A 211 -12.49 4.21 1.35
C LEU A 211 -11.27 3.71 0.58
N MET A 212 -10.90 2.46 0.84
CA MET A 212 -9.78 1.81 0.18
C MET A 212 -10.11 1.53 -1.28
N ILE A 213 -9.15 1.78 -2.17
CA ILE A 213 -9.27 1.57 -3.62
C ILE A 213 -8.13 0.65 -4.07
N ASN A 214 -8.50 -0.42 -4.77
CA ASN A 214 -7.54 -1.34 -5.35
C ASN A 214 -7.08 -0.90 -6.76
N GLU A 215 -6.06 -1.57 -7.27
CA GLU A 215 -5.41 -1.23 -8.54
C GLU A 215 -6.33 -1.33 -9.77
N TRP A 216 -7.32 -2.21 -9.76
CA TRP A 216 -8.29 -2.33 -10.86
C TRP A 216 -9.27 -1.16 -10.91
N ASP A 217 -9.45 -0.47 -9.78
CA ASP A 217 -10.42 0.60 -9.60
C ASP A 217 -9.80 2.00 -9.60
N TYR A 218 -8.46 2.14 -9.68
CA TYR A 218 -7.79 3.45 -9.60
C TYR A 218 -8.32 4.45 -10.65
N ALA A 219 -8.57 4.00 -11.87
CA ALA A 219 -9.11 4.85 -12.94
C ALA A 219 -10.55 5.32 -12.67
N HIS A 220 -11.29 4.63 -11.79
CA HIS A 220 -12.69 4.89 -11.48
C HIS A 220 -12.92 5.33 -10.03
N LYS A 221 -11.86 5.63 -9.29
CA LYS A 221 -11.91 5.94 -7.85
C LYS A 221 -12.87 7.07 -7.49
N GLU A 222 -12.94 8.11 -8.31
CA GLU A 222 -13.86 9.23 -8.09
C GLU A 222 -15.33 8.81 -8.27
N ASN A 223 -15.62 7.94 -9.22
CA ASN A 223 -16.97 7.39 -9.40
C ASN A 223 -17.37 6.52 -8.21
N ILE A 224 -16.43 5.74 -7.66
CA ILE A 224 -16.66 4.90 -6.48
C ILE A 224 -16.93 5.78 -5.26
N LEU A 225 -16.13 6.82 -5.05
CA LEU A 225 -16.34 7.79 -3.98
C LEU A 225 -17.71 8.47 -4.11
N ASN A 226 -18.04 8.96 -5.28
CA ASN A 226 -19.32 9.62 -5.55
C ASN A 226 -20.51 8.67 -5.31
N ALA A 227 -20.40 7.42 -5.73
CA ALA A 227 -21.44 6.42 -5.47
C ALA A 227 -21.63 6.14 -3.97
N PHE A 228 -20.53 6.05 -3.22
CA PHE A 228 -20.57 5.89 -1.76
C PHE A 228 -21.19 7.11 -1.08
N MET A 229 -20.76 8.32 -1.45
CA MET A 229 -21.23 9.60 -0.89
C MET A 229 -22.72 9.86 -1.16
N ASN A 230 -23.22 9.40 -2.30
CA ASN A 230 -24.61 9.57 -2.71
C ASN A 230 -25.50 8.36 -2.39
N ASN A 231 -25.02 7.40 -1.61
CA ASN A 231 -25.79 6.24 -1.22
C ASN A 231 -26.93 6.66 -0.27
N PRO A 232 -28.21 6.49 -0.67
CA PRO A 232 -29.35 6.91 0.16
C PRO A 232 -29.38 6.27 1.55
N SER A 233 -28.89 5.03 1.66
CA SER A 233 -28.82 4.31 2.93
C SER A 233 -27.87 4.96 3.94
N LEU A 234 -26.86 5.70 3.48
CA LEU A 234 -25.83 6.31 4.34
C LEU A 234 -25.99 7.82 4.56
N ASN A 235 -27.01 8.44 3.95
CA ASN A 235 -27.16 9.91 3.93
C ASN A 235 -27.38 10.56 5.31
N SER A 236 -27.78 9.78 6.31
CA SER A 236 -27.96 10.26 7.69
C SER A 236 -26.67 10.33 8.49
N LEU A 237 -25.55 9.74 7.98
CA LEU A 237 -24.26 9.77 8.66
C LEU A 237 -23.66 11.17 8.67
N SER A 238 -23.15 11.60 9.82
CA SER A 238 -22.47 12.89 9.96
C SER A 238 -21.25 12.98 9.03
N CYS A 239 -20.46 11.92 8.90
CA CYS A 239 -19.28 11.89 8.01
C CYS A 239 -19.65 12.07 6.52
N ILE A 240 -20.83 11.58 6.09
CA ILE A 240 -21.35 11.83 4.74
C ILE A 240 -21.74 13.30 4.58
N GLN A 241 -22.55 13.83 5.52
CA GLN A 241 -23.02 15.21 5.48
C GLN A 241 -21.89 16.25 5.54
N GLN A 242 -20.82 15.92 6.27
CA GLN A 242 -19.63 16.76 6.43
C GLN A 242 -18.54 16.47 5.40
N GLN A 243 -18.81 15.60 4.42
CA GLN A 243 -17.85 15.19 3.39
C GLN A 243 -16.52 14.62 3.95
N ARG A 244 -16.61 13.85 5.04
CA ARG A 244 -15.45 13.22 5.71
C ARG A 244 -15.27 11.76 5.30
N VAL A 245 -15.37 11.50 4.00
CA VAL A 245 -15.03 10.22 3.36
C VAL A 245 -13.89 10.46 2.41
N TYR A 246 -12.79 9.76 2.60
CA TYR A 246 -11.54 10.00 1.85
C TYR A 246 -11.08 8.72 1.17
N LEU A 247 -10.65 8.85 -0.10
CA LEU A 247 -10.03 7.76 -0.82
C LEU A 247 -8.66 7.43 -0.22
N LEU A 248 -8.37 6.14 -0.09
CA LEU A 248 -7.05 5.65 0.29
C LEU A 248 -6.63 4.51 -0.66
N PRO A 249 -5.85 4.81 -1.71
CA PRO A 249 -5.36 3.80 -2.63
C PRO A 249 -4.48 2.77 -1.92
N LEU A 250 -4.51 1.51 -2.36
CA LEU A 250 -3.68 0.45 -1.79
C LEU A 250 -2.19 0.78 -1.84
N TYR A 251 -1.71 1.48 -2.87
CA TYR A 251 -0.32 1.89 -2.98
C TYR A 251 0.11 2.94 -1.93
N GLU A 252 -0.81 3.46 -1.14
CA GLU A 252 -0.52 4.38 -0.03
C GLU A 252 -0.88 3.78 1.34
N GLY A 253 -1.88 2.92 1.37
CA GLY A 253 -2.45 2.41 2.62
C GLY A 253 -2.05 0.98 2.98
N GLN A 254 -1.48 0.21 2.04
CA GLN A 254 -1.16 -1.19 2.28
C GLN A 254 0.02 -1.66 1.43
N TYR A 255 1.05 -2.24 2.05
CA TYR A 255 2.27 -2.71 1.37
C TYR A 255 2.91 -1.65 0.47
N SER A 256 2.97 -0.44 0.96
CA SER A 256 3.19 0.77 0.17
C SER A 256 4.66 1.13 -0.01
N GLY A 257 5.56 0.59 0.80
CA GLY A 257 6.97 0.92 0.75
C GLY A 257 7.19 2.43 0.90
N VAL A 258 7.84 3.05 -0.07
CA VAL A 258 8.13 4.49 -0.04
C VAL A 258 6.88 5.38 -0.10
N ARG A 259 5.75 4.89 -0.64
CA ARG A 259 4.49 5.63 -0.70
C ARG A 259 3.77 5.72 0.64
N THR A 260 4.23 5.00 1.65
CA THR A 260 3.72 5.07 3.02
C THR A 260 3.74 6.49 3.58
N ALA A 261 4.73 7.31 3.23
CA ALA A 261 4.80 8.71 3.64
C ALA A 261 3.60 9.52 3.14
N GLU A 262 3.21 9.34 1.89
CA GLU A 262 2.04 10.02 1.30
C GLU A 262 0.74 9.48 1.91
N GLY A 263 0.66 8.17 2.15
CA GLY A 263 -0.46 7.57 2.86
C GLY A 263 -0.68 8.16 4.25
N LEU A 264 0.41 8.36 5.00
CA LEU A 264 0.37 9.02 6.31
C LEU A 264 -0.17 10.45 6.22
N GLU A 265 0.26 11.22 5.22
CA GLU A 265 -0.25 12.58 5.01
C GLU A 265 -1.74 12.60 4.67
N HIS A 266 -2.18 11.69 3.81
CA HIS A 266 -3.59 11.57 3.45
C HIS A 266 -4.46 11.15 4.65
N VAL A 267 -3.98 10.20 5.44
CA VAL A 267 -4.68 9.81 6.69
C VAL A 267 -4.72 10.96 7.68
N ALA A 268 -3.61 11.68 7.90
CA ALA A 268 -3.55 12.83 8.81
C ALA A 268 -4.53 13.93 8.39
N LYS A 269 -4.56 14.29 7.11
CA LYS A 269 -5.49 15.29 6.56
C LYS A 269 -6.95 14.86 6.63
N GLY A 270 -7.23 13.57 6.48
CA GLY A 270 -8.56 13.02 6.64
C GLY A 270 -9.04 13.05 8.09
N LEU A 271 -8.15 12.78 9.04
CA LEU A 271 -8.46 12.89 10.47
C LEU A 271 -8.63 14.34 10.91
N TYR A 272 -7.74 15.24 10.42
CA TYR A 272 -7.66 16.64 10.88
C TYR A 272 -7.42 17.56 9.69
N HIS A 273 -8.42 18.35 9.32
CA HIS A 273 -8.39 19.19 8.11
C HIS A 273 -7.26 20.24 8.06
N ASP A 274 -6.74 20.65 9.21
CA ASP A 274 -5.76 21.73 9.36
C ASP A 274 -4.32 21.23 9.62
N ILE A 275 -4.05 19.95 9.47
CA ILE A 275 -2.69 19.38 9.49
C ILE A 275 -1.97 19.67 8.16
N ARG A 276 -0.68 20.05 8.24
CA ARG A 276 0.15 20.42 7.10
C ARG A 276 1.37 19.53 6.95
#